data_74a32275e7b2df50a1bfecbf6f816a76
#
_entry.id   74a32275e7b2df50a1bfecbf6f816a76
#
_cell.length_a   1.000
_cell.length_b   1.000
_cell.length_c   1.000
_cell.angle_alpha   90.00
_cell.angle_beta   90.00
_cell.angle_gamma   90.00
#
_symmetry.space_group_name_H-M   'P 1'
#
loop_
_entity.id
_entity.type
_entity.pdbx_description
1 polymer ?
#
loop_
_entity_poly.entity_id
_entity_poly.type
_entity_poly.pdbx_seq_one_letter_code
_entity_poly.pdbx_strand_id
1 'polypeptide(L)'
;MKYKLFNNLLLFSLFGITLGFFGILYEGLVYGPKMLDFSTERMLFWKNFTSVINPLVYYMPWDPLATLILVVLCFMAPKENALQKKRLQCAAIFQVISLALTFYILTQINFKQSFGNLDKYADAIPAKVFLFNVLSFIRIILAAIAVSIVFRTYVQTQKGLPNSKM
;
A
#
# COMPACT_ATOMS: atom_id res chain seq x y z
N MET A 1 26.18 2.27 16.10
CA MET A 1 24.79 2.55 16.50
C MET A 1 23.91 3.00 15.33
N LYS A 2 24.29 4.00 14.53
CA LYS A 2 23.49 4.50 13.38
C LYS A 2 23.14 3.44 12.34
N TYR A 3 24.07 2.54 12.01
CA TYR A 3 23.85 1.50 11.01
C TYR A 3 22.81 0.45 11.44
N LYS A 4 22.86 0.00 12.69
CA LYS A 4 21.89 -0.95 13.26
C LYS A 4 20.47 -0.37 13.25
N LEU A 5 20.34 0.92 13.63
CA LEU A 5 19.06 1.62 13.58
C LEU A 5 18.52 1.70 12.15
N PHE A 6 19.35 2.12 11.19
CA PHE A 6 18.98 2.19 9.78
C PHE A 6 18.47 0.84 9.26
N ASN A 7 19.17 -0.24 9.57
CA ASN A 7 18.79 -1.59 9.14
C ASN A 7 17.47 -2.07 9.76
N ASN A 8 17.26 -1.80 11.05
CA ASN A 8 16.00 -2.14 11.72
C ASN A 8 14.82 -1.35 11.15
N LEU A 9 15.00 -0.06 10.88
CA LEU A 9 13.98 0.77 10.23
C LEU A 9 13.68 0.31 8.81
N LEU A 10 14.71 -0.11 8.07
CA LEU A 10 14.55 -0.64 6.71
C LEU A 10 13.77 -1.95 6.72
N LEU A 11 14.06 -2.85 7.67
CA LEU A 11 13.31 -4.09 7.85
C LEU A 11 11.86 -3.81 8.25
N PHE A 12 11.62 -2.90 9.18
CA PHE A 12 10.28 -2.51 9.60
C PHE A 12 9.49 -1.90 8.43
N SER A 13 10.12 -1.00 7.66
CA SER A 13 9.50 -0.42 6.48
C SER A 13 9.15 -1.48 5.45
N LEU A 14 10.08 -2.42 5.17
CA LEU A 14 9.82 -3.54 4.26
C LEU A 14 8.62 -4.37 4.71
N PHE A 15 8.55 -4.72 5.99
CA PHE A 15 7.43 -5.49 6.54
C PHE A 15 6.10 -4.74 6.38
N GLY A 16 6.05 -3.47 6.77
CA GLY A 16 4.80 -2.69 6.72
C GLY A 16 4.30 -2.43 5.30
N ILE A 17 5.19 -2.07 4.34
CA ILE A 17 4.77 -1.91 2.93
C ILE A 17 4.39 -3.25 2.29
N THR A 18 4.96 -4.38 2.74
CA THR A 18 4.56 -5.71 2.27
C THR A 18 3.17 -6.07 2.77
N LEU A 19 2.83 -5.78 4.03
CA LEU A 19 1.47 -5.92 4.55
C LEU A 19 0.49 -5.06 3.75
N GLY A 20 0.85 -3.80 3.48
CA GLY A 20 0.07 -2.90 2.63
C GLY A 20 -0.15 -3.47 1.24
N PHE A 21 0.91 -3.96 0.59
CA PHE A 21 0.83 -4.60 -0.72
C PHE A 21 -0.15 -5.78 -0.75
N PHE A 22 -0.07 -6.71 0.21
CA PHE A 22 -1.00 -7.84 0.27
C PHE A 22 -2.43 -7.40 0.56
N GLY A 23 -2.64 -6.37 1.37
CA GLY A 23 -3.96 -5.76 1.60
C GLY A 23 -4.55 -5.20 0.30
N ILE A 24 -3.78 -4.42 -0.45
CA ILE A 24 -4.18 -3.85 -1.75
C ILE A 24 -4.42 -4.96 -2.79
N LEU A 25 -3.58 -5.99 -2.80
CA LEU A 25 -3.72 -7.14 -3.69
C LEU A 25 -5.01 -7.90 -3.41
N TYR A 26 -5.33 -8.13 -2.14
CA TYR A 26 -6.59 -8.74 -1.73
C TYR A 26 -7.80 -7.90 -2.19
N GLU A 27 -7.77 -6.59 -1.97
CA GLU A 27 -8.82 -5.69 -2.45
C GLU A 27 -8.98 -5.76 -3.98
N GLY A 28 -7.89 -5.68 -4.73
CA GLY A 28 -7.91 -5.67 -6.18
C GLY A 28 -8.35 -7.01 -6.80
N LEU A 29 -7.96 -8.15 -6.21
CA LEU A 29 -8.28 -9.47 -6.76
C LEU A 29 -9.60 -10.05 -6.24
N VAL A 30 -10.00 -9.71 -5.02
CA VAL A 30 -11.20 -10.29 -4.39
C VAL A 30 -12.39 -9.34 -4.46
N TYR A 31 -12.20 -8.08 -4.09
CA TYR A 31 -13.30 -7.10 -4.08
C TYR A 31 -13.59 -6.55 -5.47
N GLY A 32 -12.55 -6.14 -6.20
CA GLY A 32 -12.70 -5.47 -7.48
C GLY A 32 -13.57 -6.25 -8.47
N PRO A 33 -13.22 -7.51 -8.82
CA PRO A 33 -13.99 -8.29 -9.77
C PRO A 33 -15.44 -8.56 -9.32
N LYS A 34 -15.65 -8.76 -8.01
CA LYS A 34 -16.98 -9.04 -7.47
C LYS A 34 -17.90 -7.81 -7.50
N MET A 35 -17.32 -6.60 -7.46
CA MET A 35 -18.09 -5.36 -7.59
C MET A 35 -18.54 -5.09 -9.04
N LEU A 36 -17.97 -5.76 -10.04
CA LEU A 36 -18.37 -5.60 -11.45
C LEU A 36 -19.79 -6.10 -11.76
N ASP A 37 -20.41 -6.82 -10.83
CA ASP A 37 -21.83 -7.21 -10.93
C ASP A 37 -22.78 -6.09 -10.48
N PHE A 38 -22.58 -4.89 -10.65
CA PHE A 38 -23.32 -3.64 -10.38
C PHE A 38 -24.74 -3.76 -9.76
N SER A 39 -25.15 -4.94 -9.26
CA SER A 39 -26.45 -5.16 -8.65
C SER A 39 -26.52 -4.52 -7.26
N THR A 40 -27.68 -3.90 -6.95
CA THR A 40 -27.92 -3.31 -5.62
C THR A 40 -27.78 -4.34 -4.52
N GLU A 41 -28.24 -5.58 -4.76
CA GLU A 41 -28.14 -6.70 -3.84
C GLU A 41 -26.67 -7.03 -3.51
N ARG A 42 -25.81 -7.09 -4.52
CA ARG A 42 -24.37 -7.33 -4.34
C ARG A 42 -23.70 -6.20 -3.55
N MET A 43 -24.07 -4.97 -3.83
CA MET A 43 -23.53 -3.80 -3.11
C MET A 43 -23.98 -3.80 -1.63
N LEU A 44 -25.23 -4.16 -1.32
CA LEU A 44 -25.73 -4.32 0.04
C LEU A 44 -25.01 -5.45 0.79
N PHE A 45 -24.78 -6.58 0.12
CA PHE A 45 -23.99 -7.67 0.67
C PHE A 45 -22.59 -7.18 1.08
N TRP A 46 -21.90 -6.48 0.21
CA TRP A 46 -20.56 -5.96 0.52
C TRP A 46 -20.56 -4.90 1.62
N LYS A 47 -21.56 -4.03 1.63
CA LYS A 47 -21.74 -3.05 2.70
C LYS A 47 -21.87 -3.74 4.06
N ASN A 48 -22.71 -4.76 4.15
CA ASN A 48 -22.91 -5.52 5.39
C ASN A 48 -21.66 -6.30 5.78
N PHE A 49 -21.00 -6.96 4.83
CA PHE A 49 -19.76 -7.69 5.08
C PHE A 49 -18.65 -6.78 5.61
N THR A 50 -18.42 -5.63 4.97
CA THR A 50 -17.38 -4.68 5.40
C THR A 50 -17.71 -3.95 6.70
N SER A 51 -18.97 -3.90 7.11
CA SER A 51 -19.35 -3.35 8.42
C SER A 51 -18.91 -4.25 9.59
N VAL A 52 -18.81 -5.57 9.35
CA VAL A 52 -18.35 -6.53 10.35
C VAL A 52 -16.83 -6.70 10.33
N ILE A 53 -16.24 -6.80 9.15
CA ILE A 53 -14.80 -7.00 8.97
C ILE A 53 -14.30 -6.00 7.91
N ASN A 54 -13.69 -4.92 8.37
CA ASN A 54 -13.08 -3.95 7.47
C ASN A 54 -11.61 -4.32 7.22
N PRO A 55 -11.23 -4.73 6.00
CA PRO A 55 -9.84 -5.10 5.68
C PRO A 55 -8.84 -3.98 5.95
N LEU A 56 -9.29 -2.72 5.90
CA LEU A 56 -8.46 -1.55 6.18
C LEU A 56 -7.82 -1.59 7.57
N VAL A 57 -8.49 -2.17 8.57
CA VAL A 57 -7.96 -2.27 9.94
C VAL A 57 -6.65 -3.05 9.98
N TYR A 58 -6.45 -4.00 9.08
CA TYR A 58 -5.26 -4.86 9.08
C TYR A 58 -4.02 -4.18 8.52
N TYR A 59 -4.14 -3.35 7.50
CA TYR A 59 -2.96 -2.79 6.83
C TYR A 59 -2.83 -1.27 6.96
N MET A 60 -3.93 -0.54 7.17
CA MET A 60 -3.91 0.93 7.23
C MET A 60 -3.00 1.53 8.31
N PRO A 61 -2.87 0.97 9.52
CA PRO A 61 -1.92 1.52 10.48
C PRO A 61 -0.46 1.34 10.05
N TRP A 62 -0.16 0.21 9.42
CA TRP A 62 1.21 -0.21 9.12
C TRP A 62 1.75 0.41 7.84
N ASP A 63 0.93 0.48 6.78
CA ASP A 63 1.34 0.97 5.48
C ASP A 63 1.72 2.47 5.49
N PRO A 64 0.91 3.39 6.03
CA PRO A 64 1.29 4.79 6.17
C PRO A 64 2.52 4.99 7.07
N LEU A 65 2.61 4.27 8.19
CA LEU A 65 3.75 4.35 9.10
C LEU A 65 5.03 3.87 8.42
N ALA A 66 4.97 2.74 7.73
CA ALA A 66 6.10 2.19 6.98
C ALA A 66 6.53 3.10 5.83
N THR A 67 5.57 3.73 5.16
CA THR A 67 5.82 4.72 4.11
C THR A 67 6.54 5.94 4.68
N LEU A 68 6.11 6.46 5.82
CA LEU A 68 6.78 7.56 6.51
C LEU A 68 8.22 7.19 6.87
N ILE A 69 8.43 6.01 7.44
CA ILE A 69 9.77 5.51 7.77
C ILE A 69 10.63 5.38 6.51
N LEU A 70 10.07 4.90 5.40
CA LEU A 70 10.78 4.80 4.13
C LEU A 70 11.25 6.18 3.63
N VAL A 71 10.42 7.20 3.77
CA VAL A 71 10.79 8.58 3.46
C VAL A 71 11.94 9.06 4.36
N VAL A 72 11.86 8.82 5.67
CA VAL A 72 12.94 9.16 6.61
C VAL A 72 14.24 8.46 6.25
N LEU A 73 14.18 7.19 5.83
CA LEU A 73 15.36 6.43 5.41
C LEU A 73 16.06 7.04 4.18
N CYS A 74 15.33 7.74 3.30
CA CYS A 74 15.96 8.47 2.18
C CYS A 74 16.93 9.56 2.66
N PHE A 75 16.66 10.16 3.83
CA PHE A 75 17.54 11.18 4.43
C PHE A 75 18.64 10.56 5.29
N MET A 76 18.39 9.37 5.87
CA MET A 76 19.36 8.65 6.69
C MET A 76 20.36 7.85 5.88
N ALA A 77 20.10 7.60 4.59
CA ALA A 77 20.96 6.81 3.73
C ALA A 77 22.39 7.40 3.67
N PRO A 78 23.43 6.57 3.80
CA PRO A 78 24.82 7.02 3.75
C PRO A 78 25.13 7.77 2.46
N LYS A 79 25.82 8.91 2.59
CA LYS A 79 26.18 9.73 1.42
C LYS A 79 27.12 9.01 0.45
N GLU A 80 27.93 8.10 0.98
CA GLU A 80 28.91 7.30 0.22
C GLU A 80 28.20 6.26 -0.67
N ASN A 81 26.94 5.90 -0.37
CA ASN A 81 26.17 4.94 -1.14
C ASN A 81 25.03 5.61 -1.94
N ALA A 82 25.42 6.39 -2.95
CA ALA A 82 24.48 7.12 -3.80
C ALA A 82 23.43 6.20 -4.46
N LEU A 83 23.82 4.98 -4.84
CA LEU A 83 22.90 4.01 -5.46
C LEU A 83 21.81 3.55 -4.48
N GLN A 84 22.18 3.26 -3.23
CA GLN A 84 21.23 2.89 -2.19
C GLN A 84 20.22 4.03 -1.92
N LYS A 85 20.72 5.25 -1.81
CA LYS A 85 19.89 6.44 -1.63
C LYS A 85 18.90 6.61 -2.79
N LYS A 86 19.37 6.51 -4.04
CA LYS A 86 18.51 6.62 -5.23
C LYS A 86 17.43 5.54 -5.26
N ARG A 87 17.75 4.31 -4.89
CA ARG A 87 16.77 3.22 -4.80
C ARG A 87 15.69 3.49 -3.74
N LEU A 88 16.09 3.92 -2.54
CA LEU A 88 15.13 4.27 -1.50
C LEU A 88 14.23 5.43 -1.92
N GLN A 89 14.76 6.46 -2.55
CA GLN A 89 13.98 7.57 -3.10
C GLN A 89 12.97 7.09 -4.14
N CYS A 90 13.41 6.23 -5.07
CA CYS A 90 12.52 5.66 -6.08
C CYS A 90 11.39 4.84 -5.44
N ALA A 91 11.71 3.97 -4.48
CA ALA A 91 10.73 3.18 -3.75
C ALA A 91 9.76 4.07 -2.96
N ALA A 92 10.25 5.12 -2.30
CA ALA A 92 9.44 6.06 -1.54
C ALA A 92 8.45 6.80 -2.45
N ILE A 93 8.88 7.23 -3.65
CA ILE A 93 7.99 7.89 -4.62
C ILE A 93 6.85 6.94 -5.02
N PHE A 94 7.14 5.71 -5.42
CA PHE A 94 6.12 4.74 -5.81
C PHE A 94 5.16 4.43 -4.65
N GLN A 95 5.69 4.27 -3.44
CA GLN A 95 4.88 3.97 -2.26
C GLN A 95 3.99 5.15 -1.85
N VAL A 96 4.51 6.39 -1.90
CA VAL A 96 3.71 7.59 -1.61
C VAL A 96 2.59 7.76 -2.63
N ILE A 97 2.84 7.53 -3.92
CA ILE A 97 1.80 7.59 -4.95
C ILE A 97 0.75 6.50 -4.69
N SER A 98 1.17 5.26 -4.40
CA SER A 98 0.25 4.16 -4.06
C SER A 98 -0.62 4.50 -2.86
N LEU A 99 -0.04 5.05 -1.80
CA LEU A 99 -0.74 5.48 -0.60
C LEU A 99 -1.72 6.64 -0.87
N ALA A 100 -1.33 7.63 -1.68
CA ALA A 100 -2.21 8.72 -2.08
C ALA A 100 -3.42 8.21 -2.87
N LEU A 101 -3.23 7.25 -3.79
CA LEU A 101 -4.33 6.59 -4.49
C LEU A 101 -5.23 5.79 -3.53
N THR A 102 -4.66 5.16 -2.50
CA THR A 102 -5.42 4.48 -1.44
C THR A 102 -6.33 5.46 -0.72
N PHE A 103 -5.82 6.61 -0.29
CA PHE A 103 -6.63 7.64 0.35
C PHE A 103 -7.70 8.22 -0.58
N TYR A 104 -7.39 8.40 -1.86
CA TYR A 104 -8.37 8.83 -2.85
C TYR A 104 -9.53 7.82 -2.97
N ILE A 105 -9.21 6.53 -3.12
CA ILE A 105 -10.22 5.46 -3.18
C ILE A 105 -11.07 5.44 -1.93
N LEU A 106 -10.46 5.51 -0.75
CA LEU A 106 -11.17 5.52 0.51
C LEU A 106 -12.17 6.68 0.59
N THR A 107 -11.73 7.89 0.31
CA THR A 107 -12.54 9.10 0.51
C THR A 107 -13.57 9.31 -0.60
N GLN A 108 -13.21 9.06 -1.85
CA GLN A 108 -14.08 9.38 -2.99
C GLN A 108 -14.94 8.21 -3.49
N ILE A 109 -14.50 6.98 -3.21
CA ILE A 109 -15.21 5.79 -3.67
C ILE A 109 -15.83 5.05 -2.47
N ASN A 110 -15.02 4.50 -1.58
CA ASN A 110 -15.50 3.60 -0.52
C ASN A 110 -16.41 4.30 0.49
N PHE A 111 -16.05 5.50 0.98
CA PHE A 111 -16.89 6.22 1.93
C PHE A 111 -18.26 6.58 1.34
N LYS A 112 -18.32 6.96 0.07
CA LYS A 112 -19.57 7.32 -0.59
C LYS A 112 -20.45 6.11 -0.90
N GLN A 113 -19.85 4.95 -1.18
CA GLN A 113 -20.56 3.72 -1.51
C GLN A 113 -20.95 2.92 -0.25
N SER A 114 -20.03 2.78 0.71
CA SER A 114 -20.26 1.92 1.88
C SER A 114 -21.02 2.60 3.00
N PHE A 115 -20.90 3.92 3.15
CA PHE A 115 -21.55 4.69 4.21
C PHE A 115 -22.63 5.67 3.70
N GLY A 116 -22.67 5.91 2.37
CA GLY A 116 -23.68 6.75 1.75
C GLY A 116 -25.01 6.05 1.50
N ASN A 117 -26.01 6.83 1.10
CA ASN A 117 -27.27 6.29 0.61
C ASN A 117 -27.05 5.73 -0.81
N LEU A 118 -27.12 4.40 -0.97
CA LEU A 118 -26.90 3.72 -2.24
C LEU A 118 -27.86 4.22 -3.35
N ASP A 119 -29.12 4.49 -2.98
CA ASP A 119 -30.13 4.95 -3.93
C ASP A 119 -29.77 6.31 -4.54
N LYS A 120 -29.16 7.21 -3.74
CA LYS A 120 -28.71 8.53 -4.20
C LYS A 120 -27.56 8.47 -5.22
N TYR A 121 -26.78 7.40 -5.20
CA TYR A 121 -25.59 7.25 -6.03
C TYR A 121 -25.68 6.13 -7.06
N ALA A 122 -26.87 5.52 -7.23
CA ALA A 122 -27.09 4.35 -8.09
C ALA A 122 -26.51 4.55 -9.51
N ASP A 123 -26.80 5.67 -10.15
CA ASP A 123 -26.34 5.96 -11.51
C ASP A 123 -24.81 6.13 -11.62
N ALA A 124 -24.16 6.51 -10.53
CA ALA A 124 -22.71 6.72 -10.49
C ALA A 124 -21.92 5.45 -10.11
N ILE A 125 -22.59 4.41 -9.63
CA ILE A 125 -21.94 3.17 -9.14
C ILE A 125 -21.08 2.51 -10.22
N PRO A 126 -21.57 2.25 -11.47
CA PRO A 126 -20.77 1.58 -12.48
C PRO A 126 -19.46 2.30 -12.78
N ALA A 127 -19.51 3.62 -12.96
CA ALA A 127 -18.32 4.42 -13.24
C ALA A 127 -17.32 4.40 -12.07
N LYS A 128 -17.81 4.44 -10.82
CA LYS A 128 -16.97 4.41 -9.63
C LYS A 128 -16.33 3.03 -9.40
N VAL A 129 -17.07 1.95 -9.66
CA VAL A 129 -16.53 0.59 -9.56
C VAL A 129 -15.47 0.35 -10.62
N PHE A 130 -15.71 0.82 -11.85
CA PHE A 130 -14.67 0.77 -12.89
C PHE A 130 -13.41 1.54 -12.47
N LEU A 131 -13.58 2.78 -12.00
CA LEU A 131 -12.47 3.60 -11.50
C LEU A 131 -11.72 2.92 -10.33
N PHE A 132 -12.45 2.32 -9.39
CA PHE A 132 -11.87 1.55 -8.29
C PHE A 132 -10.96 0.42 -8.81
N ASN A 133 -11.42 -0.35 -9.80
CA ASN A 133 -10.63 -1.46 -10.35
C ASN A 133 -9.37 -0.96 -11.05
N VAL A 134 -9.48 0.09 -11.87
CA VAL A 134 -8.33 0.69 -12.57
C VAL A 134 -7.30 1.22 -11.57
N LEU A 135 -7.74 2.00 -10.58
CA LEU A 135 -6.84 2.56 -9.58
C LEU A 135 -6.24 1.47 -8.67
N SER A 136 -7.00 0.44 -8.35
CA SER A 136 -6.50 -0.71 -7.59
C SER A 136 -5.40 -1.46 -8.34
N PHE A 137 -5.57 -1.66 -9.65
CA PHE A 137 -4.54 -2.28 -10.48
C PHE A 137 -3.26 -1.44 -10.53
N ILE A 138 -3.38 -0.13 -10.71
CA ILE A 138 -2.23 0.80 -10.67
C ILE A 138 -1.52 0.72 -9.31
N ARG A 139 -2.27 0.76 -8.20
CA ARG A 139 -1.70 0.64 -6.84
C ARG A 139 -0.91 -0.65 -6.65
N ILE A 140 -1.46 -1.78 -7.11
CA ILE A 140 -0.80 -3.10 -7.01
C ILE A 140 0.57 -3.05 -7.69
N ILE A 141 0.64 -2.50 -8.91
CA ILE A 141 1.91 -2.39 -9.64
C ILE A 141 2.90 -1.50 -8.89
N LEU A 142 2.47 -0.32 -8.46
CA LEU A 142 3.34 0.64 -7.76
C LEU A 142 3.87 0.05 -6.45
N ALA A 143 3.01 -0.58 -5.65
CA ALA A 143 3.38 -1.21 -4.39
C ALA A 143 4.33 -2.42 -4.63
N ALA A 144 4.09 -3.25 -5.64
CA ALA A 144 4.96 -4.37 -6.00
C ALA A 144 6.38 -3.89 -6.36
N ILE A 145 6.46 -2.80 -7.15
CA ILE A 145 7.75 -2.20 -7.51
C ILE A 145 8.46 -1.67 -6.25
N ALA A 146 7.75 -0.93 -5.39
CA ALA A 146 8.29 -0.39 -4.16
C ALA A 146 8.83 -1.50 -3.24
N VAL A 147 8.02 -2.53 -2.96
CA VAL A 147 8.42 -3.70 -2.15
C VAL A 147 9.66 -4.36 -2.74
N SER A 148 9.70 -4.59 -4.06
CA SER A 148 10.84 -5.22 -4.74
C SER A 148 12.13 -4.42 -4.60
N ILE A 149 12.05 -3.10 -4.73
CA ILE A 149 13.23 -2.22 -4.59
C ILE A 149 13.72 -2.21 -3.13
N VAL A 150 12.81 -2.08 -2.16
CA VAL A 150 13.17 -2.07 -0.72
C VAL A 150 13.75 -3.42 -0.31
N PHE A 151 13.17 -4.53 -0.75
CA PHE A 151 13.69 -5.87 -0.50
C PHE A 151 15.11 -6.05 -1.03
N ARG A 152 15.34 -5.68 -2.30
CA ARG A 152 16.69 -5.74 -2.89
C ARG A 152 17.69 -4.87 -2.13
N THR A 153 17.26 -3.68 -1.71
CA THR A 153 18.08 -2.76 -0.92
C THR A 153 18.43 -3.38 0.43
N TYR A 154 17.46 -3.99 1.10
CA TYR A 154 17.66 -4.68 2.37
C TYR A 154 18.68 -5.83 2.24
N VAL A 155 18.50 -6.72 1.26
CA VAL A 155 19.42 -7.84 1.03
C VAL A 155 20.85 -7.38 0.74
N GLN A 156 21.00 -6.31 -0.02
CA GLN A 156 22.34 -5.74 -0.30
C GLN A 156 22.98 -5.12 0.94
N THR A 157 22.17 -4.48 1.77
CA THR A 157 22.64 -3.92 3.05
C THR A 157 23.13 -5.02 3.98
N GLN A 158 22.46 -6.18 4.01
CA GLN A 158 22.90 -7.33 4.80
C GLN A 158 24.22 -7.93 4.31
N LYS A 159 24.41 -8.03 2.99
CA LYS A 159 25.66 -8.56 2.39
C LYS A 159 26.86 -7.67 2.61
N GLY A 160 26.67 -6.37 2.77
CA GLY A 160 27.72 -5.39 3.07
C GLY A 160 28.15 -5.34 4.54
N LEU A 161 27.46 -6.08 5.44
CA LEU A 161 27.88 -6.20 6.81
C LEU A 161 29.17 -7.05 6.88
N PRO A 162 30.26 -6.56 7.48
CA PRO A 162 31.35 -7.44 7.84
C PRO A 162 30.79 -8.55 8.72
N ASN A 163 31.14 -9.81 8.41
CA ASN A 163 30.78 -10.96 9.23
C ASN A 163 31.22 -10.68 10.67
N SER A 164 30.36 -10.07 11.48
CA SER A 164 30.55 -10.01 12.90
C SER A 164 30.39 -11.45 13.37
N LYS A 165 31.55 -12.05 13.69
CA LYS A 165 31.62 -13.37 14.33
C LYS A 165 30.50 -13.49 15.34
N MET A 166 29.59 -14.43 15.07
CA MET A 166 28.73 -14.97 16.11
C MET A 166 29.60 -15.57 17.22
#